data_6a560002367b0aaaec19806e5ea0f2c8
#
_entry.id   6a560002367b0aaaec19806e5ea0f2c8
#
_cell.length_a   1.000
_cell.length_b   1.000
_cell.length_c   1.000
_cell.angle_alpha   90.00
_cell.angle_beta   90.00
_cell.angle_gamma   90.00
#
_symmetry.space_group_name_H-M   'P 1'
#
loop_
_entity.id
_entity.type
_entity.pdbx_description
1 polymer ?
#
loop_
_entity_poly.entity_id
_entity_poly.type
_entity_poly.pdbx_seq_one_letter_code
_entity_poly.pdbx_strand_id
1 'polypeptide(L)'
;VTPLDHIRNFSIIAHIDHGKSTLADRLIQTTGGLTAREMSEQVLDNMDIEKERGITIKAQTVRLDYTAKDGQKYVLNLMDTPGHVDFAYEVSRSLAACEGALLVVDASQGVEAQTLANVYQSIEYDHEIVPVINKIDLPAAEPEKVKQEIEEIIGLPAEDAVLASAKSGIGIDDILEALVKRIPAPKGDINAPLKAMLVDSWYDPYLGVVILVRIIDGSLKKGQQIRFMQAGTTHLIDRVGCFRPKIEILDSLGPGEIGFITAQIKEVSQTAVGDTITDAKNPTSTPLPGFKQVQPVVFCGLFPVDAADFDKLKESLGKLRLNDASFSFEAENSAALGFGFRCGFLGLLHLEIIQERLSREYDLDLITTAPSVVYHLNMTHGEGSIDLHNPADMPDVTRIDSIDEPWIEATIYVPDQYLGAVLKLCQDRRGIQKDMTYVGGRVQLLYELPLNEVVFDFYDRLKSISRGYASFDYHQIGYREGDLVKMTIMVNGEVVDALSMIVHRHAAEGRGRQMCQRMKDLIPRHLFKIPIQAAIGGKVIARETIGAMRKDVTAKCYGGDISRKKKLLEKQKEGKKRMRQYGSVDIPQEAFIAALRMGDDS
;
A
#
# COMPACT_ATOMS: atom_id res chain seq x y z
N VAL A 1 -2.91 -23.84 -29.17
CA VAL A 1 -2.07 -24.18 -27.99
C VAL A 1 -0.62 -24.12 -28.42
N THR A 2 0.17 -23.31 -27.72
CA THR A 2 1.60 -23.14 -27.97
C THR A 2 2.38 -24.32 -27.36
N PRO A 3 3.41 -24.87 -28.04
CA PRO A 3 4.29 -25.88 -27.43
C PRO A 3 4.96 -25.35 -26.17
N LEU A 4 5.05 -26.20 -25.13
CA LEU A 4 5.58 -25.80 -23.81
C LEU A 4 7.02 -25.26 -23.87
N ASP A 5 7.88 -25.87 -24.66
CA ASP A 5 9.27 -25.47 -24.85
C ASP A 5 9.45 -24.09 -25.50
N HIS A 6 8.39 -23.57 -26.12
CA HIS A 6 8.34 -22.24 -26.73
C HIS A 6 7.65 -21.17 -25.89
N ILE A 7 7.32 -21.47 -24.64
CA ILE A 7 6.71 -20.53 -23.69
C ILE A 7 7.72 -20.08 -22.66
N ARG A 8 7.74 -18.78 -22.34
CA ARG A 8 8.50 -18.19 -21.23
C ARG A 8 7.60 -17.28 -20.42
N ASN A 9 7.40 -17.62 -19.16
CA ASN A 9 6.60 -16.85 -18.22
C ASN A 9 7.54 -16.16 -17.24
N PHE A 10 7.53 -14.85 -17.22
CA PHE A 10 8.43 -14.07 -16.37
C PHE A 10 7.77 -12.82 -15.82
N SER A 11 8.27 -12.38 -14.69
CA SER A 11 7.92 -11.08 -14.08
C SER A 11 9.12 -10.13 -14.12
N ILE A 12 8.89 -8.86 -13.86
CA ILE A 12 9.94 -7.87 -13.66
C ILE A 12 9.96 -7.47 -12.20
N ILE A 13 11.08 -7.65 -11.54
CA ILE A 13 11.37 -7.23 -10.17
C ILE A 13 12.25 -6.00 -10.24
N ALA A 14 11.80 -4.89 -9.63
CA ALA A 14 12.57 -3.66 -9.57
C ALA A 14 12.15 -2.81 -8.40
N HIS A 15 13.08 -2.02 -7.88
CA HIS A 15 12.74 -0.91 -6.99
C HIS A 15 12.01 0.20 -7.75
N ILE A 16 11.28 1.05 -7.02
CA ILE A 16 10.63 2.24 -7.57
C ILE A 16 11.70 3.09 -8.29
N ASP A 17 11.34 3.65 -9.44
CA ASP A 17 12.20 4.50 -10.29
C ASP A 17 13.43 3.81 -10.93
N HIS A 18 13.60 2.50 -10.80
CA HIS A 18 14.66 1.78 -11.50
C HIS A 18 14.39 1.52 -13.00
N GLY A 19 13.21 1.95 -13.48
CA GLY A 19 12.86 1.90 -14.90
C GLY A 19 12.08 0.66 -15.32
N LYS A 20 11.37 0.01 -14.40
CA LYS A 20 10.56 -1.18 -14.65
C LYS A 20 9.50 -0.97 -15.75
N SER A 21 8.66 0.05 -15.62
CA SER A 21 7.59 0.34 -16.59
C SER A 21 8.14 0.76 -17.95
N THR A 22 9.24 1.52 -17.97
CA THR A 22 9.92 1.89 -19.22
C THR A 22 10.50 0.66 -19.92
N LEU A 23 11.05 -0.30 -19.15
CA LEU A 23 11.57 -1.55 -19.72
C LEU A 23 10.42 -2.39 -20.29
N ALA A 24 9.31 -2.52 -19.58
CA ALA A 24 8.12 -3.22 -20.06
C ALA A 24 7.61 -2.62 -21.38
N ASP A 25 7.52 -1.30 -21.48
CA ASP A 25 7.16 -0.59 -22.71
C ASP A 25 8.09 -0.92 -23.88
N ARG A 26 9.40 -0.98 -23.62
CA ARG A 26 10.39 -1.35 -24.66
C ARG A 26 10.27 -2.79 -25.12
N LEU A 27 10.01 -3.72 -24.21
CA LEU A 27 9.76 -5.11 -24.56
C LEU A 27 8.52 -5.25 -25.44
N ILE A 28 7.44 -4.56 -25.09
CA ILE A 28 6.19 -4.54 -25.90
C ILE A 28 6.46 -3.95 -27.29
N GLN A 29 7.15 -2.83 -27.38
CA GLN A 29 7.48 -2.16 -28.63
C GLN A 29 8.36 -3.02 -29.53
N THR A 30 9.44 -3.59 -28.98
CA THR A 30 10.43 -4.38 -29.73
C THR A 30 9.83 -5.67 -30.27
N THR A 31 8.90 -6.28 -29.56
CA THR A 31 8.19 -7.50 -30.02
C THR A 31 6.99 -7.20 -30.93
N GLY A 32 6.72 -5.94 -31.25
CA GLY A 32 5.63 -5.55 -32.15
C GLY A 32 4.23 -5.65 -31.54
N GLY A 33 4.12 -5.68 -30.22
CA GLY A 33 2.84 -5.72 -29.51
C GLY A 33 1.97 -4.49 -29.75
N LEU A 34 2.61 -3.32 -29.91
CA LEU A 34 1.99 -2.06 -30.33
C LEU A 34 2.84 -1.36 -31.39
N THR A 35 2.18 -0.62 -32.28
CA THR A 35 2.89 0.24 -33.24
C THR A 35 3.43 1.49 -32.53
N ALA A 36 4.43 2.16 -33.14
CA ALA A 36 4.99 3.39 -32.59
C ALA A 36 3.94 4.51 -32.37
N ARG A 37 2.84 4.50 -33.13
CA ARG A 37 1.72 5.46 -32.98
C ARG A 37 0.77 5.10 -31.85
N GLU A 38 0.70 3.83 -31.48
CA GLU A 38 -0.16 3.33 -30.41
C GLU A 38 0.55 3.32 -29.04
N MET A 39 1.89 3.45 -29.04
CA MET A 39 2.68 3.52 -27.81
C MET A 39 2.39 4.82 -27.06
N SER A 40 2.09 4.67 -25.80
CA SER A 40 2.10 5.74 -24.78
C SER A 40 3.14 5.40 -23.72
N GLU A 41 3.52 6.35 -22.91
CA GLU A 41 4.35 6.05 -21.75
C GLU A 41 3.56 5.17 -20.76
N GLN A 42 4.24 4.18 -20.17
CA GLN A 42 3.65 3.27 -19.18
C GLN A 42 2.38 2.57 -19.68
N VAL A 43 2.49 1.88 -20.80
CA VAL A 43 1.34 1.22 -21.48
C VAL A 43 0.57 0.25 -20.57
N LEU A 44 1.28 -0.45 -19.67
CA LEU A 44 0.66 -1.41 -18.76
C LEU A 44 0.06 -0.75 -17.51
N ASP A 45 0.46 0.47 -17.17
CA ASP A 45 -0.13 1.22 -16.06
C ASP A 45 -1.44 1.87 -16.53
N ASN A 46 -2.56 1.24 -16.21
CA ASN A 46 -3.89 1.63 -16.71
C ASN A 46 -4.53 2.77 -15.91
N MET A 47 -4.11 2.99 -14.67
CA MET A 47 -4.66 4.03 -13.81
C MET A 47 -3.90 5.35 -14.00
N ASP A 48 -4.61 6.46 -14.03
CA ASP A 48 -3.97 7.79 -14.10
C ASP A 48 -3.03 8.02 -12.92
N ILE A 49 -3.39 7.53 -11.74
CA ILE A 49 -2.56 7.62 -10.53
C ILE A 49 -1.26 6.81 -10.65
N GLU A 50 -1.26 5.68 -11.35
CA GLU A 50 -0.04 4.90 -11.63
C GLU A 50 0.94 5.71 -12.49
N LYS A 51 0.41 6.34 -13.54
CA LYS A 51 1.21 7.17 -14.48
C LYS A 51 1.77 8.42 -13.82
N GLU A 52 0.96 9.11 -13.02
CA GLU A 52 1.38 10.32 -12.33
C GLU A 52 2.43 10.06 -11.24
N ARG A 53 2.28 8.97 -10.50
CA ARG A 53 3.23 8.58 -9.43
C ARG A 53 4.42 7.78 -9.94
N GLY A 54 4.39 7.31 -11.19
CA GLY A 54 5.43 6.46 -11.76
C GLY A 54 5.57 5.10 -11.09
N ILE A 55 4.48 4.57 -10.52
CA ILE A 55 4.45 3.29 -9.80
C ILE A 55 3.38 2.37 -10.38
N THR A 56 3.63 1.07 -10.39
CA THR A 56 2.62 0.06 -10.68
C THR A 56 1.90 -0.30 -9.39
N ILE A 57 0.58 -0.20 -9.39
CA ILE A 57 -0.28 -0.53 -8.25
C ILE A 57 -0.84 -1.93 -8.41
N LYS A 58 -1.39 -2.22 -9.58
CA LYS A 58 -1.98 -3.51 -9.91
C LYS A 58 -1.13 -4.26 -10.93
N ALA A 59 -0.88 -5.55 -10.66
CA ALA A 59 -0.19 -6.40 -11.61
C ALA A 59 -0.96 -6.50 -12.93
N GLN A 60 -0.26 -6.36 -14.04
CA GLN A 60 -0.78 -6.49 -15.39
C GLN A 60 -0.06 -7.61 -16.13
N THR A 61 -0.71 -8.21 -17.09
CA THR A 61 -0.11 -9.25 -17.92
C THR A 61 -0.21 -8.89 -19.40
N VAL A 62 0.83 -9.25 -20.13
CA VAL A 62 0.84 -9.11 -21.60
C VAL A 62 1.55 -10.31 -22.24
N ARG A 63 0.96 -10.82 -23.31
CA ARG A 63 1.54 -11.85 -24.16
C ARG A 63 2.27 -11.21 -25.31
N LEU A 64 3.56 -11.56 -25.48
CA LEU A 64 4.43 -11.06 -26.52
C LEU A 64 4.88 -12.21 -27.43
N ASP A 65 4.86 -12.00 -28.74
CA ASP A 65 5.42 -12.93 -29.71
C ASP A 65 6.84 -12.45 -30.07
N TYR A 66 7.79 -13.33 -29.93
CA TYR A 66 9.21 -13.04 -30.20
C TYR A 66 9.83 -14.10 -31.10
N THR A 67 10.47 -13.67 -32.16
CA THR A 67 11.31 -14.54 -33.00
C THR A 67 12.76 -14.38 -32.56
N ALA A 68 13.30 -15.43 -31.95
CA ALA A 68 14.66 -15.42 -31.41
C ALA A 68 15.71 -15.54 -32.52
N LYS A 69 16.97 -15.34 -32.15
CA LYS A 69 18.12 -15.48 -33.08
C LYS A 69 18.30 -16.91 -33.64
N ASP A 70 17.75 -17.89 -32.97
CA ASP A 70 17.66 -19.29 -33.43
C ASP A 70 16.64 -19.51 -34.57
N GLY A 71 15.87 -18.48 -34.92
CA GLY A 71 14.81 -18.51 -35.92
C GLY A 71 13.48 -19.09 -35.40
N GLN A 72 13.38 -19.49 -34.14
CA GLN A 72 12.19 -20.05 -33.58
C GLN A 72 11.30 -18.94 -32.98
N LYS A 73 9.98 -19.21 -32.97
CA LYS A 73 8.99 -18.30 -32.40
C LYS A 73 8.69 -18.70 -30.96
N TYR A 74 8.80 -17.75 -30.05
CA TYR A 74 8.50 -17.91 -28.64
C TYR A 74 7.31 -17.03 -28.23
N VAL A 75 6.55 -17.51 -27.26
CA VAL A 75 5.53 -16.74 -26.56
C VAL A 75 6.13 -16.33 -25.20
N LEU A 76 6.24 -15.04 -25.00
CA LEU A 76 6.73 -14.45 -23.76
C LEU A 76 5.54 -13.85 -23.02
N ASN A 77 5.21 -14.40 -21.87
CA ASN A 77 4.17 -13.85 -20.98
C ASN A 77 4.84 -13.00 -19.92
N LEU A 78 4.68 -11.69 -20.05
CA LEU A 78 5.17 -10.72 -19.07
C LEU A 78 4.10 -10.46 -18.02
N MET A 79 4.48 -10.62 -16.75
CA MET A 79 3.71 -10.19 -15.59
C MET A 79 4.37 -8.95 -15.00
N ASP A 80 3.80 -7.77 -15.25
CA ASP A 80 4.29 -6.54 -14.65
C ASP A 80 3.79 -6.43 -13.20
N THR A 81 4.71 -6.30 -12.24
CA THR A 81 4.42 -6.38 -10.80
C THR A 81 4.66 -5.05 -10.10
N PRO A 82 3.89 -4.74 -9.04
CA PRO A 82 4.20 -3.61 -8.18
C PRO A 82 5.59 -3.73 -7.56
N GLY A 83 6.24 -2.59 -7.31
CA GLY A 83 7.55 -2.55 -6.64
C GLY A 83 7.49 -2.21 -5.15
N HIS A 84 6.33 -1.82 -4.62
CA HIS A 84 6.17 -1.35 -3.26
C HIS A 84 5.74 -2.45 -2.28
N VAL A 85 6.24 -2.39 -1.03
CA VAL A 85 5.96 -3.39 0.01
C VAL A 85 4.47 -3.58 0.30
N ASP A 86 3.67 -2.53 0.25
CA ASP A 86 2.21 -2.60 0.49
C ASP A 86 1.50 -3.55 -0.49
N PHE A 87 2.10 -3.78 -1.66
CA PHE A 87 1.57 -4.65 -2.71
C PHE A 87 2.30 -5.99 -2.83
N ALA A 88 3.01 -6.41 -1.79
CA ALA A 88 3.77 -7.67 -1.80
C ALA A 88 2.91 -8.90 -2.16
N TYR A 89 1.62 -8.88 -1.85
CA TYR A 89 0.68 -9.94 -2.23
C TYR A 89 0.43 -10.01 -3.74
N GLU A 90 0.35 -8.86 -4.44
CA GLU A 90 0.25 -8.81 -5.90
C GLU A 90 1.50 -9.38 -6.56
N VAL A 91 2.68 -9.05 -6.00
CA VAL A 91 3.96 -9.63 -6.42
C VAL A 91 3.95 -11.14 -6.26
N SER A 92 3.56 -11.65 -5.10
CA SER A 92 3.48 -13.09 -4.82
C SER A 92 2.59 -13.86 -5.81
N ARG A 93 1.43 -13.32 -6.14
CA ARG A 93 0.50 -13.93 -7.13
C ARG A 93 1.12 -13.99 -8.52
N SER A 94 1.73 -12.90 -8.94
CA SER A 94 2.36 -12.81 -10.26
C SER A 94 3.56 -13.75 -10.37
N LEU A 95 4.39 -13.82 -9.32
CA LEU A 95 5.51 -14.75 -9.27
C LEU A 95 5.06 -16.21 -9.32
N ALA A 96 3.99 -16.57 -8.63
CA ALA A 96 3.46 -17.93 -8.66
C ALA A 96 3.02 -18.39 -10.06
N ALA A 97 2.70 -17.46 -10.96
CA ALA A 97 2.32 -17.76 -12.34
C ALA A 97 3.53 -17.87 -13.30
N CYS A 98 4.75 -17.59 -12.84
CA CYS A 98 5.95 -17.51 -13.66
C CYS A 98 6.98 -18.58 -13.30
N GLU A 99 7.92 -18.82 -14.20
CA GLU A 99 9.10 -19.68 -14.00
C GLU A 99 10.37 -18.89 -13.75
N GLY A 100 10.35 -17.57 -13.98
CA GLY A 100 11.51 -16.73 -13.76
C GLY A 100 11.18 -15.26 -13.64
N ALA A 101 12.21 -14.45 -13.41
CA ALA A 101 12.09 -13.01 -13.25
C ALA A 101 13.28 -12.26 -13.84
N LEU A 102 13.02 -11.06 -14.36
CA LEU A 102 14.06 -10.07 -14.63
C LEU A 102 14.26 -9.23 -13.35
N LEU A 103 15.48 -9.21 -12.85
CA LEU A 103 15.88 -8.34 -11.77
C LEU A 103 16.49 -7.06 -12.35
N VAL A 104 15.76 -5.95 -12.28
CA VAL A 104 16.21 -4.67 -12.83
C VAL A 104 16.80 -3.80 -11.73
N VAL A 105 18.06 -3.43 -11.88
CA VAL A 105 18.81 -2.59 -10.96
C VAL A 105 19.33 -1.36 -11.69
N ASP A 106 19.12 -0.19 -11.11
CA ASP A 106 19.65 1.08 -11.64
C ASP A 106 21.18 1.12 -11.52
N ALA A 107 21.86 1.37 -12.62
CA ALA A 107 23.33 1.43 -12.69
C ALA A 107 23.94 2.56 -11.84
N SER A 108 23.16 3.57 -11.48
CA SER A 108 23.61 4.72 -10.68
C SER A 108 23.27 4.60 -9.18
N GLN A 109 22.18 3.91 -8.86
CA GLN A 109 21.69 3.79 -7.48
C GLN A 109 22.10 2.45 -6.82
N GLY A 110 22.23 1.38 -7.58
CA GLY A 110 22.57 0.06 -7.07
C GLY A 110 21.37 -0.67 -6.45
N VAL A 111 21.67 -1.67 -5.62
CA VAL A 111 20.66 -2.54 -4.98
C VAL A 111 19.95 -1.80 -3.86
N GLU A 112 18.61 -1.90 -3.83
CA GLU A 112 17.74 -1.28 -2.85
C GLU A 112 17.00 -2.33 -2.00
N ALA A 113 16.46 -1.92 -0.84
CA ALA A 113 15.83 -2.84 0.12
C ALA A 113 14.65 -3.64 -0.46
N GLN A 114 13.78 -2.99 -1.24
CA GLN A 114 12.63 -3.66 -1.89
C GLN A 114 13.06 -4.69 -2.93
N THR A 115 14.18 -4.46 -3.61
CA THR A 115 14.75 -5.41 -4.56
C THR A 115 15.06 -6.73 -3.86
N LEU A 116 15.69 -6.67 -2.69
CA LEU A 116 16.07 -7.85 -1.93
C LEU A 116 14.84 -8.68 -1.49
N ALA A 117 13.79 -8.01 -0.96
CA ALA A 117 12.56 -8.68 -0.54
C ALA A 117 11.87 -9.40 -1.71
N ASN A 118 11.76 -8.74 -2.86
CA ASN A 118 11.14 -9.32 -4.05
C ASN A 118 11.97 -10.48 -4.63
N VAL A 119 13.30 -10.39 -4.56
CA VAL A 119 14.19 -11.51 -4.97
C VAL A 119 13.98 -12.72 -4.07
N TYR A 120 13.89 -12.55 -2.76
CA TYR A 120 13.64 -13.67 -1.85
C TYR A 120 12.29 -14.33 -2.13
N GLN A 121 11.24 -13.55 -2.39
CA GLN A 121 9.96 -14.12 -2.82
C GLN A 121 10.09 -14.92 -4.12
N SER A 122 10.85 -14.43 -5.09
CA SER A 122 11.09 -15.13 -6.35
C SER A 122 11.85 -16.45 -6.14
N ILE A 123 12.81 -16.47 -5.23
CA ILE A 123 13.57 -17.67 -4.86
C ILE A 123 12.66 -18.72 -4.19
N GLU A 124 11.70 -18.31 -3.37
CA GLU A 124 10.72 -19.22 -2.77
C GLU A 124 9.88 -19.99 -3.80
N TYR A 125 9.69 -19.43 -4.99
CA TYR A 125 9.03 -20.08 -6.14
C TYR A 125 10.00 -20.83 -7.06
N ASP A 126 11.27 -20.98 -6.67
CA ASP A 126 12.32 -21.66 -7.46
C ASP A 126 12.54 -21.01 -8.84
N HIS A 127 12.47 -19.68 -8.91
CA HIS A 127 12.63 -18.94 -10.15
C HIS A 127 14.09 -18.83 -10.59
N GLU A 128 14.30 -18.90 -11.90
CA GLU A 128 15.53 -18.40 -12.52
C GLU A 128 15.47 -16.88 -12.58
N ILE A 129 16.47 -16.21 -12.02
CA ILE A 129 16.53 -14.74 -11.98
C ILE A 129 17.61 -14.26 -12.94
N VAL A 130 17.22 -13.38 -13.87
CA VAL A 130 18.11 -12.77 -14.84
C VAL A 130 18.39 -11.32 -14.44
N PRO A 131 19.60 -10.99 -13.96
CA PRO A 131 19.95 -9.61 -13.63
C PRO A 131 20.05 -8.73 -14.88
N VAL A 132 19.45 -7.54 -14.79
CA VAL A 132 19.54 -6.48 -15.80
C VAL A 132 19.98 -5.20 -15.11
N ILE A 133 21.08 -4.63 -15.55
CA ILE A 133 21.58 -3.34 -15.06
C ILE A 133 21.12 -2.27 -16.02
N ASN A 134 20.16 -1.48 -15.58
CA ASN A 134 19.47 -0.47 -16.37
C ASN A 134 20.09 0.93 -16.19
N LYS A 135 19.75 1.84 -17.09
CA LYS A 135 20.19 3.23 -17.08
C LYS A 135 21.71 3.40 -17.25
N ILE A 136 22.33 2.53 -18.02
CA ILE A 136 23.78 2.61 -18.30
C ILE A 136 24.18 3.87 -19.09
N ASP A 137 23.21 4.57 -19.68
CA ASP A 137 23.38 5.84 -20.39
C ASP A 137 23.61 7.04 -19.46
N LEU A 138 23.35 6.90 -18.16
CA LEU A 138 23.54 7.99 -17.21
C LEU A 138 25.03 8.23 -16.91
N PRO A 139 25.44 9.51 -16.74
CA PRO A 139 26.85 9.84 -16.40
C PRO A 139 27.33 9.21 -15.08
N ALA A 140 26.41 9.02 -14.12
CA ALA A 140 26.69 8.42 -12.81
C ALA A 140 26.61 6.89 -12.80
N ALA A 141 26.42 6.23 -13.97
CA ALA A 141 26.31 4.79 -14.06
C ALA A 141 27.63 4.10 -13.76
N GLU A 142 27.61 3.13 -12.84
CA GLU A 142 28.74 2.28 -12.44
C GLU A 142 28.36 0.80 -12.54
N PRO A 143 28.23 0.22 -13.76
CA PRO A 143 27.70 -1.13 -13.95
C PRO A 143 28.51 -2.22 -13.22
N GLU A 144 29.84 -2.14 -13.23
CA GLU A 144 30.70 -3.15 -12.59
C GLU A 144 30.54 -3.13 -11.05
N LYS A 145 30.37 -1.96 -10.45
CA LYS A 145 30.06 -1.83 -9.03
C LYS A 145 28.71 -2.45 -8.68
N VAL A 146 27.71 -2.21 -9.51
CA VAL A 146 26.36 -2.76 -9.31
C VAL A 146 26.35 -4.29 -9.48
N LYS A 147 27.12 -4.85 -10.42
CA LYS A 147 27.32 -6.31 -10.51
C LYS A 147 27.88 -6.87 -9.20
N GLN A 148 28.88 -6.22 -8.63
CA GLN A 148 29.46 -6.63 -7.37
C GLN A 148 28.46 -6.52 -6.21
N GLU A 149 27.67 -5.46 -6.16
CA GLU A 149 26.58 -5.31 -5.16
C GLU A 149 25.54 -6.44 -5.27
N ILE A 150 25.14 -6.83 -6.48
CA ILE A 150 24.21 -7.95 -6.69
C ILE A 150 24.79 -9.25 -6.14
N GLU A 151 26.06 -9.53 -6.39
CA GLU A 151 26.74 -10.74 -5.90
C GLU A 151 26.91 -10.73 -4.37
N GLU A 152 27.32 -9.61 -3.79
CA GLU A 152 27.61 -9.50 -2.36
C GLU A 152 26.35 -9.39 -1.50
N ILE A 153 25.34 -8.62 -1.93
CA ILE A 153 24.12 -8.36 -1.14
C ILE A 153 23.08 -9.44 -1.38
N ILE A 154 22.84 -9.80 -2.63
CA ILE A 154 21.77 -10.72 -3.03
C ILE A 154 22.28 -12.16 -3.10
N GLY A 155 23.54 -12.34 -3.43
CA GLY A 155 24.14 -13.68 -3.61
C GLY A 155 23.83 -14.29 -4.98
N LEU A 156 23.40 -13.49 -5.96
CA LEU A 156 23.16 -13.96 -7.33
C LEU A 156 24.39 -13.72 -8.22
N PRO A 157 24.76 -14.67 -9.10
CA PRO A 157 25.78 -14.44 -10.10
C PRO A 157 25.37 -13.26 -11.01
N ALA A 158 26.21 -12.26 -11.15
CA ALA A 158 25.95 -11.08 -11.95
C ALA A 158 26.98 -10.84 -13.07
N GLU A 159 27.91 -11.76 -13.28
CA GLU A 159 28.90 -11.66 -14.37
C GLU A 159 28.21 -11.55 -15.73
N ASP A 160 27.17 -12.34 -15.96
CA ASP A 160 26.37 -12.36 -17.18
C ASP A 160 25.16 -11.42 -17.14
N ALA A 161 25.14 -10.44 -16.24
CA ALA A 161 24.05 -9.45 -16.17
C ALA A 161 23.97 -8.66 -17.49
N VAL A 162 22.76 -8.47 -17.98
CA VAL A 162 22.53 -7.71 -19.20
C VAL A 162 22.62 -6.22 -18.90
N LEU A 163 23.47 -5.51 -19.65
CA LEU A 163 23.58 -4.05 -19.57
C LEU A 163 22.58 -3.42 -20.53
N ALA A 164 21.74 -2.54 -20.01
CA ALA A 164 20.65 -1.95 -20.77
C ALA A 164 20.36 -0.49 -20.43
N SER A 165 19.75 0.20 -21.37
CA SER A 165 19.04 1.46 -21.12
C SER A 165 17.65 1.37 -21.75
N ALA A 166 16.64 1.20 -20.92
CA ALA A 166 15.26 1.15 -21.39
C ALA A 166 14.86 2.47 -22.09
N LYS A 167 15.34 3.60 -21.60
CA LYS A 167 15.06 4.92 -22.21
C LYS A 167 15.62 5.05 -23.62
N SER A 168 16.86 4.65 -23.85
CA SER A 168 17.53 4.76 -25.16
C SER A 168 17.37 3.51 -26.05
N GLY A 169 16.83 2.43 -25.52
CA GLY A 169 16.64 1.17 -26.26
C GLY A 169 17.87 0.28 -26.35
N ILE A 170 18.95 0.59 -25.63
CA ILE A 170 20.18 -0.20 -25.61
C ILE A 170 19.96 -1.51 -24.85
N GLY A 171 20.44 -2.63 -25.40
CA GLY A 171 20.48 -3.94 -24.74
C GLY A 171 19.12 -4.66 -24.66
N ILE A 172 18.06 -4.15 -25.27
CA ILE A 172 16.71 -4.77 -25.23
C ILE A 172 16.71 -6.13 -25.93
N ASP A 173 17.37 -6.25 -27.08
CA ASP A 173 17.49 -7.53 -27.79
C ASP A 173 18.25 -8.57 -26.96
N ASP A 174 19.26 -8.14 -26.22
CA ASP A 174 20.04 -9.02 -25.34
C ASP A 174 19.18 -9.50 -24.16
N ILE A 175 18.27 -8.67 -23.65
CA ILE A 175 17.30 -9.06 -22.62
C ILE A 175 16.36 -10.12 -23.18
N LEU A 176 15.80 -9.93 -24.36
CA LEU A 176 14.88 -10.89 -25.01
C LEU A 176 15.58 -12.24 -25.27
N GLU A 177 16.82 -12.24 -25.73
CA GLU A 177 17.61 -13.46 -25.90
C GLU A 177 17.93 -14.15 -24.56
N ALA A 178 18.25 -13.38 -23.51
CA ALA A 178 18.47 -13.91 -22.17
C ALA A 178 17.19 -14.57 -21.59
N LEU A 179 16.02 -13.98 -21.83
CA LEU A 179 14.75 -14.57 -21.44
C LEU A 179 14.54 -15.95 -22.08
N VAL A 180 14.75 -16.05 -23.39
CA VAL A 180 14.60 -17.31 -24.13
C VAL A 180 15.58 -18.37 -23.65
N LYS A 181 16.84 -18.00 -23.40
CA LYS A 181 17.92 -18.94 -23.04
C LYS A 181 17.93 -19.33 -21.59
N ARG A 182 17.62 -18.40 -20.67
CA ARG A 182 17.82 -18.57 -19.23
C ARG A 182 16.56 -18.91 -18.45
N ILE A 183 15.39 -18.36 -18.85
CA ILE A 183 14.13 -18.71 -18.21
C ILE A 183 13.71 -20.11 -18.65
N PRO A 184 13.43 -21.03 -17.74
CA PRO A 184 12.98 -22.38 -18.10
C PRO A 184 11.58 -22.36 -18.72
N ALA A 185 11.32 -23.33 -19.59
CA ALA A 185 9.98 -23.56 -20.09
C ALA A 185 9.06 -24.07 -18.98
N PRO A 186 7.76 -23.74 -19.02
CA PRO A 186 6.80 -24.30 -18.10
C PRO A 186 6.66 -25.80 -18.27
N LYS A 187 6.21 -26.49 -17.23
CA LYS A 187 5.91 -27.92 -17.24
C LYS A 187 4.40 -28.11 -17.26
N GLY A 188 3.93 -29.22 -17.80
CA GLY A 188 2.52 -29.59 -17.79
C GLY A 188 2.20 -30.68 -18.79
N ASP A 189 1.02 -31.30 -18.66
CA ASP A 189 0.51 -32.35 -19.54
C ASP A 189 -0.85 -31.96 -20.11
N ILE A 190 -0.93 -31.82 -21.43
CA ILE A 190 -2.19 -31.49 -22.13
C ILE A 190 -3.26 -32.56 -22.00
N ASN A 191 -2.85 -33.82 -21.78
CA ASN A 191 -3.77 -34.95 -21.68
C ASN A 191 -4.27 -35.21 -20.25
N ALA A 192 -3.67 -34.55 -19.26
CA ALA A 192 -4.13 -34.63 -17.88
C ALA A 192 -5.44 -33.86 -17.67
N PRO A 193 -6.20 -34.15 -16.59
CA PRO A 193 -7.35 -33.34 -16.22
C PRO A 193 -6.95 -31.87 -16.05
N LEU A 194 -7.84 -30.96 -16.44
CA LEU A 194 -7.61 -29.53 -16.31
C LEU A 194 -7.23 -29.17 -14.87
N LYS A 195 -6.11 -28.49 -14.73
CA LYS A 195 -5.65 -27.85 -13.52
C LYS A 195 -5.13 -26.46 -13.88
N ALA A 196 -5.86 -25.43 -13.47
CA ALA A 196 -5.49 -24.05 -13.69
C ALA A 196 -5.50 -23.27 -12.38
N MET A 197 -4.59 -22.33 -12.25
CA MET A 197 -4.52 -21.43 -11.11
C MET A 197 -5.28 -20.16 -11.41
N LEU A 198 -6.18 -19.75 -10.52
CA LEU A 198 -6.81 -18.46 -10.53
C LEU A 198 -5.82 -17.44 -9.95
N VAL A 199 -5.19 -16.66 -10.84
CA VAL A 199 -4.16 -15.70 -10.45
C VAL A 199 -4.75 -14.42 -9.92
N ASP A 200 -5.77 -13.89 -10.60
CA ASP A 200 -6.48 -12.68 -10.23
C ASP A 200 -7.89 -12.65 -10.83
N SER A 201 -8.74 -11.79 -10.31
CA SER A 201 -10.08 -11.55 -10.86
C SER A 201 -10.49 -10.09 -10.64
N TRP A 202 -11.24 -9.53 -11.59
CA TRP A 202 -11.77 -8.17 -11.50
C TRP A 202 -13.06 -8.03 -12.29
N TYR A 203 -13.75 -6.95 -12.06
CA TYR A 203 -14.94 -6.59 -12.83
C TYR A 203 -14.57 -5.63 -13.95
N ASP A 204 -14.94 -6.00 -15.17
CA ASP A 204 -14.84 -5.16 -16.36
C ASP A 204 -16.25 -4.76 -16.81
N PRO A 205 -16.53 -3.46 -17.09
CA PRO A 205 -17.86 -3.01 -17.49
C PRO A 205 -18.41 -3.65 -18.77
N TYR A 206 -17.53 -4.13 -19.65
CA TYR A 206 -17.89 -4.72 -20.94
C TYR A 206 -17.86 -6.25 -20.93
N LEU A 207 -16.98 -6.84 -20.18
CA LEU A 207 -16.74 -8.29 -20.14
C LEU A 207 -17.39 -8.97 -18.92
N GLY A 208 -17.80 -8.21 -17.93
CA GLY A 208 -18.24 -8.74 -16.64
C GLY A 208 -17.05 -9.17 -15.77
N VAL A 209 -17.20 -10.23 -14.98
CA VAL A 209 -16.10 -10.76 -14.17
C VAL A 209 -15.07 -11.45 -15.07
N VAL A 210 -13.87 -10.90 -15.10
CA VAL A 210 -12.70 -11.43 -15.82
C VAL A 210 -11.82 -12.18 -14.83
N ILE A 211 -11.40 -13.38 -15.20
CA ILE A 211 -10.55 -14.23 -14.38
C ILE A 211 -9.24 -14.45 -15.11
N LEU A 212 -8.13 -14.00 -14.53
CA LEU A 212 -6.77 -14.27 -15.01
C LEU A 212 -6.37 -15.67 -14.57
N VAL A 213 -5.97 -16.51 -15.50
CA VAL A 213 -5.63 -17.92 -15.25
C VAL A 213 -4.24 -18.27 -15.78
N ARG A 214 -3.55 -19.13 -15.03
CA ARG A 214 -2.38 -19.86 -15.49
C ARG A 214 -2.72 -21.34 -15.60
N ILE A 215 -2.59 -21.91 -16.80
CA ILE A 215 -2.85 -23.32 -17.04
C ILE A 215 -1.62 -24.14 -16.60
N ILE A 216 -1.83 -25.11 -15.74
CA ILE A 216 -0.81 -26.06 -15.30
C ILE A 216 -0.91 -27.34 -16.15
N ASP A 217 -2.07 -28.01 -16.12
CA ASP A 217 -2.35 -29.21 -16.90
C ASP A 217 -3.67 -29.08 -17.64
N GLY A 218 -3.85 -29.86 -18.71
CA GLY A 218 -5.06 -29.89 -19.48
C GLY A 218 -5.26 -28.66 -20.36
N SER A 219 -6.50 -28.36 -20.69
CA SER A 219 -6.83 -27.19 -21.52
C SER A 219 -8.16 -26.56 -21.13
N LEU A 220 -8.25 -25.23 -21.31
CA LEU A 220 -9.46 -24.43 -21.19
C LEU A 220 -10.01 -24.09 -22.58
N LYS A 221 -11.33 -24.23 -22.76
CA LYS A 221 -12.03 -23.92 -24.02
C LYS A 221 -13.34 -23.20 -23.75
N LYS A 222 -13.79 -22.42 -24.73
CA LYS A 222 -15.14 -21.84 -24.73
C LYS A 222 -16.21 -22.96 -24.63
N GLY A 223 -17.23 -22.73 -23.83
CA GLY A 223 -18.35 -23.68 -23.64
C GLY A 223 -18.05 -24.84 -22.70
N GLN A 224 -16.84 -24.90 -22.12
CA GLN A 224 -16.46 -25.90 -21.12
C GLN A 224 -17.09 -25.58 -19.76
N GLN A 225 -17.56 -26.59 -19.07
CA GLN A 225 -18.03 -26.49 -17.70
C GLN A 225 -16.83 -26.65 -16.74
N ILE A 226 -16.53 -25.61 -15.98
CA ILE A 226 -15.45 -25.59 -15.02
C ILE A 226 -15.99 -25.57 -13.60
N ARG A 227 -15.17 -26.06 -12.67
CA ARG A 227 -15.42 -26.04 -11.24
C ARG A 227 -14.29 -25.33 -10.50
N PHE A 228 -14.65 -24.41 -9.62
CA PHE A 228 -13.73 -23.84 -8.62
C PHE A 228 -13.65 -24.80 -7.44
N MET A 229 -12.49 -25.36 -7.16
CA MET A 229 -12.35 -26.46 -6.20
C MET A 229 -12.57 -25.99 -4.76
N GLN A 230 -12.08 -24.80 -4.39
CA GLN A 230 -12.25 -24.22 -3.04
C GLN A 230 -13.65 -23.66 -2.85
N ALA A 231 -14.13 -22.86 -3.79
CA ALA A 231 -15.47 -22.27 -3.74
C ALA A 231 -16.59 -23.29 -3.93
N GLY A 232 -16.31 -24.44 -4.58
CA GLY A 232 -17.26 -25.50 -4.85
C GLY A 232 -18.30 -25.18 -5.93
N THR A 233 -18.16 -24.05 -6.63
CA THR A 233 -19.10 -23.58 -7.64
C THR A 233 -18.72 -24.04 -9.05
N THR A 234 -19.74 -24.24 -9.91
CA THR A 234 -19.56 -24.65 -11.30
C THR A 234 -20.05 -23.55 -12.23
N HIS A 235 -19.28 -23.25 -13.26
CA HIS A 235 -19.59 -22.19 -14.22
C HIS A 235 -19.30 -22.64 -15.66
N LEU A 236 -20.00 -22.03 -16.61
CA LEU A 236 -19.79 -22.25 -18.04
C LEU A 236 -18.89 -21.14 -18.60
N ILE A 237 -17.81 -21.50 -19.28
CA ILE A 237 -16.92 -20.55 -19.93
C ILE A 237 -17.62 -19.91 -21.14
N ASP A 238 -17.71 -18.58 -21.13
CA ASP A 238 -18.24 -17.79 -22.22
C ASP A 238 -17.14 -17.39 -23.22
N ARG A 239 -16.02 -16.90 -22.72
CA ARG A 239 -14.86 -16.45 -23.52
C ARG A 239 -13.55 -16.92 -22.94
N VAL A 240 -12.59 -17.15 -23.84
CA VAL A 240 -11.20 -17.44 -23.54
C VAL A 240 -10.34 -16.47 -24.33
N GLY A 241 -9.29 -15.93 -23.76
CA GLY A 241 -8.43 -14.98 -24.46
C GLY A 241 -7.12 -14.69 -23.75
N CYS A 242 -6.37 -13.77 -24.33
CA CYS A 242 -5.15 -13.22 -23.74
C CYS A 242 -5.08 -11.70 -23.93
N PHE A 243 -4.14 -11.07 -23.23
CA PHE A 243 -3.86 -9.64 -23.35
C PHE A 243 -2.62 -9.44 -24.20
N ARG A 244 -2.78 -8.84 -25.38
CA ARG A 244 -1.67 -8.39 -26.25
C ARG A 244 -1.79 -6.89 -26.39
N PRO A 245 -1.27 -6.11 -25.50
CA PRO A 245 -1.89 -5.00 -24.77
C PRO A 245 -3.41 -4.83 -25.01
N LYS A 246 -3.90 -5.20 -26.17
CA LYS A 246 -5.35 -5.30 -26.45
C LYS A 246 -5.83 -6.73 -26.22
N ILE A 247 -7.10 -6.86 -25.89
CA ILE A 247 -7.74 -8.16 -25.68
C ILE A 247 -7.79 -8.91 -27.01
N GLU A 248 -7.32 -10.15 -27.00
CA GLU A 248 -7.45 -11.09 -28.11
C GLU A 248 -8.21 -12.34 -27.66
N ILE A 249 -9.28 -12.67 -28.36
CA ILE A 249 -10.08 -13.87 -28.09
C ILE A 249 -9.38 -15.07 -28.73
N LEU A 250 -9.24 -16.14 -27.94
CA LEU A 250 -8.63 -17.39 -28.33
C LEU A 250 -9.64 -18.52 -28.30
N ASP A 251 -9.39 -19.61 -29.05
CA ASP A 251 -10.21 -20.81 -29.00
C ASP A 251 -9.98 -21.62 -27.74
N SER A 252 -8.72 -21.66 -27.27
CA SER A 252 -8.31 -22.42 -26.10
C SER A 252 -7.00 -21.92 -25.50
N LEU A 253 -6.77 -22.30 -24.23
CA LEU A 253 -5.50 -22.16 -23.53
C LEU A 253 -5.01 -23.53 -23.11
N GLY A 254 -3.73 -23.83 -23.37
CA GLY A 254 -3.09 -25.09 -22.99
C GLY A 254 -2.10 -24.94 -21.83
N PRO A 255 -1.41 -26.04 -21.45
CA PRO A 255 -0.45 -26.01 -20.36
C PRO A 255 0.62 -24.94 -20.54
N GLY A 256 0.98 -24.27 -19.47
CA GLY A 256 1.98 -23.20 -19.48
C GLY A 256 1.47 -21.85 -19.95
N GLU A 257 0.31 -21.76 -20.59
CA GLU A 257 -0.23 -20.48 -21.08
C GLU A 257 -0.88 -19.68 -19.96
N ILE A 258 -0.78 -18.37 -20.07
CA ILE A 258 -1.45 -17.39 -19.22
C ILE A 258 -2.46 -16.66 -20.08
N GLY A 259 -3.69 -16.54 -19.60
CA GLY A 259 -4.75 -15.84 -20.29
C GLY A 259 -5.91 -15.51 -19.36
N PHE A 260 -7.03 -15.15 -19.94
CA PHE A 260 -8.25 -14.86 -19.18
C PHE A 260 -9.42 -15.70 -19.65
N ILE A 261 -10.36 -15.87 -18.76
CA ILE A 261 -11.68 -16.42 -19.04
C ILE A 261 -12.76 -15.48 -18.52
N THR A 262 -13.92 -15.51 -19.19
CA THR A 262 -15.17 -14.99 -18.65
C THR A 262 -16.16 -16.15 -18.55
N ALA A 263 -16.87 -16.21 -17.44
CA ALA A 263 -17.86 -17.25 -17.20
C ALA A 263 -18.99 -16.58 -16.43
N GLN A 264 -20.14 -16.49 -16.92
CA GLN A 264 -21.37 -15.85 -16.39
C GLN A 264 -21.45 -15.67 -14.85
N ILE A 265 -20.35 -15.21 -14.25
CA ILE A 265 -20.20 -14.95 -12.82
C ILE A 265 -20.67 -13.52 -12.57
N LYS A 266 -21.58 -13.35 -11.61
CA LYS A 266 -22.18 -12.06 -11.32
C LYS A 266 -21.37 -11.23 -10.32
N GLU A 267 -20.63 -11.87 -9.45
CA GLU A 267 -19.92 -11.23 -8.35
C GLU A 267 -18.48 -11.75 -8.25
N VAL A 268 -17.52 -10.84 -8.13
CA VAL A 268 -16.09 -11.18 -7.92
C VAL A 268 -15.88 -11.97 -6.62
N SER A 269 -16.76 -11.79 -5.63
CA SER A 269 -16.75 -12.55 -4.38
C SER A 269 -16.88 -14.06 -4.55
N GLN A 270 -17.41 -14.52 -5.70
CA GLN A 270 -17.51 -15.94 -6.04
C GLN A 270 -16.19 -16.53 -6.58
N THR A 271 -15.19 -15.69 -6.80
CA THR A 271 -13.87 -16.05 -7.31
C THR A 271 -12.81 -15.82 -6.22
N ALA A 272 -12.37 -16.88 -5.58
CA ALA A 272 -11.27 -16.81 -4.61
C ALA A 272 -9.93 -16.85 -5.33
N VAL A 273 -9.13 -15.80 -5.21
CA VAL A 273 -7.77 -15.77 -5.78
C VAL A 273 -6.92 -16.87 -5.17
N GLY A 274 -6.20 -17.62 -6.01
CA GLY A 274 -5.45 -18.82 -5.62
C GLY A 274 -6.24 -20.11 -5.68
N ASP A 275 -7.55 -20.06 -5.96
CA ASP A 275 -8.35 -21.27 -6.17
C ASP A 275 -7.87 -22.06 -7.39
N THR A 276 -8.13 -23.35 -7.39
CA THR A 276 -7.86 -24.23 -8.51
C THR A 276 -9.11 -24.40 -9.37
N ILE A 277 -8.94 -24.16 -10.66
CA ILE A 277 -9.98 -24.38 -11.67
C ILE A 277 -9.76 -25.73 -12.32
N THR A 278 -10.80 -26.56 -12.36
CA THR A 278 -10.77 -27.88 -12.98
C THR A 278 -11.98 -28.09 -13.89
N ASP A 279 -11.94 -29.14 -14.72
CA ASP A 279 -13.10 -29.54 -15.52
C ASP A 279 -14.18 -30.16 -14.63
N ALA A 280 -15.41 -29.72 -14.77
CA ALA A 280 -16.51 -30.21 -13.93
C ALA A 280 -16.85 -31.70 -14.19
N LYS A 281 -16.59 -32.21 -15.40
CA LYS A 281 -16.87 -33.59 -15.78
C LYS A 281 -15.73 -34.54 -15.50
N ASN A 282 -14.49 -34.03 -15.56
CA ASN A 282 -13.27 -34.80 -15.30
C ASN A 282 -12.33 -34.01 -14.36
N PRO A 283 -12.70 -33.88 -13.06
CA PRO A 283 -11.95 -33.05 -12.15
C PRO A 283 -10.60 -33.64 -11.79
N THR A 284 -9.59 -32.75 -11.59
CA THR A 284 -8.32 -33.15 -10.97
C THR A 284 -8.54 -33.56 -9.52
N SER A 285 -7.74 -34.50 -9.04
CA SER A 285 -7.81 -34.99 -7.65
C SER A 285 -7.06 -34.09 -6.66
N THR A 286 -6.09 -33.32 -7.13
CA THR A 286 -5.19 -32.52 -6.27
C THR A 286 -5.31 -31.03 -6.58
N PRO A 287 -5.78 -30.20 -5.61
CA PRO A 287 -5.78 -28.76 -5.77
C PRO A 287 -4.36 -28.19 -5.69
N LEU A 288 -4.17 -26.99 -6.23
CA LEU A 288 -2.98 -26.20 -6.05
C LEU A 288 -2.93 -25.62 -4.62
N PRO A 289 -1.73 -25.25 -4.09
CA PRO A 289 -1.60 -24.76 -2.71
C PRO A 289 -2.40 -23.49 -2.40
N GLY A 290 -2.72 -22.68 -3.41
CA GLY A 290 -3.40 -21.39 -3.23
C GLY A 290 -2.47 -20.30 -2.66
N PHE A 291 -3.09 -19.18 -2.28
CA PHE A 291 -2.39 -18.04 -1.68
C PHE A 291 -2.83 -17.82 -0.25
N LYS A 292 -1.92 -17.31 0.57
CA LYS A 292 -2.26 -16.85 1.92
C LYS A 292 -3.19 -15.64 1.81
N GLN A 293 -4.25 -15.62 2.62
CA GLN A 293 -5.09 -14.44 2.73
C GLN A 293 -4.29 -13.31 3.37
N VAL A 294 -4.36 -12.16 2.75
CA VAL A 294 -3.71 -10.95 3.27
C VAL A 294 -4.67 -10.25 4.23
N GLN A 295 -4.16 -9.88 5.38
CA GLN A 295 -4.92 -9.14 6.39
C GLN A 295 -4.51 -7.67 6.35
N PRO A 296 -5.46 -6.74 6.43
CA PRO A 296 -5.15 -5.34 6.62
C PRO A 296 -4.34 -5.10 7.89
N VAL A 297 -3.41 -4.17 7.83
CA VAL A 297 -2.51 -3.84 8.96
C VAL A 297 -2.64 -2.39 9.42
N VAL A 298 -3.15 -1.51 8.58
CA VAL A 298 -3.38 -0.09 8.87
C VAL A 298 -4.87 0.19 8.78
N PHE A 299 -5.42 0.83 9.80
CA PHE A 299 -6.84 1.15 9.88
C PHE A 299 -7.04 2.65 10.05
N CYS A 300 -8.06 3.20 9.40
CA CYS A 300 -8.52 4.56 9.63
C CYS A 300 -10.02 4.69 9.36
N GLY A 301 -10.63 5.76 9.87
CA GLY A 301 -11.99 6.15 9.51
C GLY A 301 -11.98 7.02 8.26
N LEU A 302 -12.88 6.75 7.32
CA LEU A 302 -13.19 7.60 6.17
C LEU A 302 -14.59 8.17 6.34
N PHE A 303 -14.69 9.49 6.38
CA PHE A 303 -15.95 10.20 6.59
C PHE A 303 -16.17 11.20 5.45
N PRO A 304 -17.37 11.28 4.86
CA PRO A 304 -17.65 12.29 3.87
C PRO A 304 -17.68 13.66 4.52
N VAL A 305 -17.17 14.65 3.80
CA VAL A 305 -17.24 16.06 4.20
C VAL A 305 -18.70 16.53 4.29
N ASP A 306 -19.50 16.18 3.29
CA ASP A 306 -20.94 16.38 3.31
C ASP A 306 -21.64 15.08 3.73
N ALA A 307 -22.44 15.14 4.80
CA ALA A 307 -23.20 13.99 5.30
C ALA A 307 -24.15 13.39 4.24
N ALA A 308 -24.59 14.17 3.25
CA ALA A 308 -25.40 13.69 2.14
C ALA A 308 -24.65 12.70 1.22
N ASP A 309 -23.32 12.70 1.24
CA ASP A 309 -22.48 11.82 0.43
C ASP A 309 -22.23 10.44 1.05
N PHE A 310 -22.83 10.11 2.20
CA PHE A 310 -22.62 8.83 2.86
C PHE A 310 -22.97 7.62 1.98
N ASP A 311 -24.13 7.64 1.34
CA ASP A 311 -24.56 6.55 0.46
C ASP A 311 -23.67 6.44 -0.79
N LYS A 312 -23.23 7.58 -1.33
CA LYS A 312 -22.28 7.64 -2.44
C LYS A 312 -20.93 7.05 -2.05
N LEU A 313 -20.44 7.34 -0.83
CA LEU A 313 -19.22 6.76 -0.30
C LEU A 313 -19.35 5.24 -0.15
N LYS A 314 -20.45 4.75 0.39
CA LYS A 314 -20.73 3.31 0.53
C LYS A 314 -20.70 2.59 -0.81
N GLU A 315 -21.38 3.14 -1.81
CA GLU A 315 -21.40 2.58 -3.16
C GLU A 315 -20.02 2.59 -3.81
N SER A 316 -19.26 3.69 -3.65
CA SER A 316 -17.92 3.82 -4.20
C SER A 316 -16.92 2.85 -3.58
N LEU A 317 -16.94 2.68 -2.25
CA LEU A 317 -16.14 1.67 -1.56
C LEU A 317 -16.48 0.24 -2.03
N GLY A 318 -17.75 -0.04 -2.23
CA GLY A 318 -18.21 -1.32 -2.79
C GLY A 318 -17.67 -1.57 -4.19
N LYS A 319 -17.69 -0.56 -5.06
CA LYS A 319 -17.13 -0.65 -6.43
C LYS A 319 -15.61 -0.82 -6.42
N LEU A 320 -14.90 -0.10 -5.57
CA LEU A 320 -13.44 -0.26 -5.45
C LEU A 320 -13.08 -1.66 -4.96
N ARG A 321 -13.82 -2.20 -4.01
CA ARG A 321 -13.59 -3.55 -3.46
C ARG A 321 -13.78 -4.66 -4.49
N LEU A 322 -14.59 -4.46 -5.53
CA LEU A 322 -14.71 -5.42 -6.64
C LEU A 322 -13.38 -5.66 -7.34
N ASN A 323 -12.54 -4.64 -7.41
CA ASN A 323 -11.25 -4.68 -8.11
C ASN A 323 -10.04 -4.75 -7.16
N ASP A 324 -10.28 -4.56 -5.88
CA ASP A 324 -9.26 -4.64 -4.83
C ASP A 324 -9.85 -5.27 -3.58
N ALA A 325 -9.77 -6.59 -3.49
CA ALA A 325 -10.27 -7.35 -2.35
C ALA A 325 -9.35 -7.24 -1.10
N SER A 326 -8.24 -6.53 -1.20
CA SER A 326 -7.24 -6.45 -0.13
C SER A 326 -7.59 -5.45 0.97
N PHE A 327 -8.49 -4.48 0.72
CA PHE A 327 -8.99 -3.61 1.76
C PHE A 327 -10.35 -4.05 2.31
N SER A 328 -10.60 -3.69 3.57
CA SER A 328 -11.87 -3.95 4.25
C SER A 328 -12.54 -2.64 4.65
N PHE A 329 -13.87 -2.65 4.78
CA PHE A 329 -14.60 -1.51 5.31
C PHE A 329 -15.85 -1.94 6.07
N GLU A 330 -16.14 -1.24 7.16
CA GLU A 330 -17.30 -1.42 8.03
C GLU A 330 -17.90 -0.06 8.33
N ALA A 331 -19.21 -0.01 8.52
CA ALA A 331 -19.88 1.24 8.93
C ALA A 331 -19.38 1.69 10.30
N GLU A 332 -19.07 2.96 10.43
CA GLU A 332 -18.62 3.61 11.66
C GLU A 332 -19.43 4.88 11.90
N ASN A 333 -19.67 5.19 13.17
CA ASN A 333 -20.30 6.45 13.57
C ASN A 333 -19.38 7.18 14.56
N SER A 334 -19.02 8.40 14.22
CA SER A 334 -18.25 9.31 15.08
C SER A 334 -19.14 10.42 15.59
N ALA A 335 -19.08 10.71 16.89
CA ALA A 335 -19.80 11.84 17.47
C ALA A 335 -19.40 13.18 16.86
N ALA A 336 -18.12 13.30 16.44
CA ALA A 336 -17.58 14.52 15.83
C ALA A 336 -17.82 14.62 14.32
N LEU A 337 -17.72 13.49 13.58
CA LEU A 337 -17.69 13.45 12.12
C LEU A 337 -18.95 12.85 11.48
N GLY A 338 -19.86 12.31 12.29
CA GLY A 338 -21.08 11.65 11.83
C GLY A 338 -20.84 10.23 11.30
N PHE A 339 -21.59 9.83 10.28
CA PHE A 339 -21.52 8.49 9.70
C PHE A 339 -20.40 8.40 8.65
N GLY A 340 -19.66 7.31 8.70
CA GLY A 340 -18.58 6.98 7.77
C GLY A 340 -18.26 5.50 7.80
N PHE A 341 -17.02 5.15 7.44
CA PHE A 341 -16.56 3.78 7.38
C PHE A 341 -15.20 3.63 8.04
N ARG A 342 -15.04 2.61 8.85
CA ARG A 342 -13.75 2.12 9.31
C ARG A 342 -13.17 1.23 8.24
N CYS A 343 -12.01 1.60 7.71
CA CYS A 343 -11.36 0.91 6.61
C CYS A 343 -10.01 0.35 7.04
N GLY A 344 -9.69 -0.84 6.53
CA GLY A 344 -8.41 -1.50 6.73
C GLY A 344 -7.64 -1.62 5.43
N PHE A 345 -6.34 -1.33 5.46
CA PHE A 345 -5.44 -1.26 4.31
C PHE A 345 -4.15 -2.05 4.56
N LEU A 346 -3.47 -2.40 3.49
CA LEU A 346 -2.19 -3.13 3.54
C LEU A 346 -1.02 -2.28 4.03
N GLY A 347 -1.12 -0.96 3.90
CA GLY A 347 -0.12 0.01 4.32
C GLY A 347 -0.55 1.43 4.01
N LEU A 348 0.33 2.41 4.23
CA LEU A 348 0.02 3.83 4.03
C LEU A 348 -0.15 4.19 2.56
N LEU A 349 0.69 3.68 1.68
CA LEU A 349 0.56 3.95 0.25
C LEU A 349 -0.76 3.41 -0.30
N HIS A 350 -1.18 2.22 0.15
CA HIS A 350 -2.48 1.66 -0.20
C HIS A 350 -3.63 2.56 0.26
N LEU A 351 -3.56 3.07 1.50
CA LEU A 351 -4.52 4.05 2.02
C LEU A 351 -4.60 5.31 1.14
N GLU A 352 -3.45 5.92 0.82
CA GLU A 352 -3.39 7.12 -0.01
C GLU A 352 -3.99 6.90 -1.39
N ILE A 353 -3.69 5.76 -2.01
CA ILE A 353 -4.22 5.41 -3.33
C ILE A 353 -5.73 5.26 -3.31
N ILE A 354 -6.28 4.57 -2.31
CA ILE A 354 -7.74 4.42 -2.18
C ILE A 354 -8.41 5.78 -1.95
N GLN A 355 -7.85 6.63 -1.10
CA GLN A 355 -8.35 8.00 -0.90
C GLN A 355 -8.34 8.83 -2.18
N GLU A 356 -7.23 8.80 -2.91
CA GLU A 356 -7.08 9.55 -4.15
C GLU A 356 -8.03 9.05 -5.24
N ARG A 357 -8.24 7.75 -5.33
CA ARG A 357 -9.24 7.16 -6.24
C ARG A 357 -10.66 7.56 -5.88
N LEU A 358 -11.02 7.55 -4.59
CA LEU A 358 -12.33 8.01 -4.13
C LEU A 358 -12.57 9.48 -4.48
N SER A 359 -11.55 10.32 -4.35
CA SER A 359 -11.62 11.73 -4.70
C SER A 359 -11.75 11.95 -6.22
N ARG A 360 -10.91 11.30 -7.02
CA ARG A 360 -10.82 11.54 -8.47
C ARG A 360 -11.88 10.79 -9.28
N GLU A 361 -12.09 9.51 -9.01
CA GLU A 361 -12.99 8.66 -9.80
C GLU A 361 -14.46 8.85 -9.39
N TYR A 362 -14.70 9.17 -8.11
CA TYR A 362 -16.05 9.26 -7.55
C TYR A 362 -16.43 10.64 -7.03
N ASP A 363 -15.57 11.63 -7.19
CA ASP A 363 -15.82 13.03 -6.78
C ASP A 363 -16.31 13.12 -5.33
N LEU A 364 -15.55 12.52 -4.40
CA LEU A 364 -15.81 12.51 -2.98
C LEU A 364 -14.76 13.32 -2.22
N ASP A 365 -15.22 14.26 -1.41
CA ASP A 365 -14.39 14.94 -0.41
C ASP A 365 -14.48 14.18 0.90
N LEU A 366 -13.34 13.71 1.40
CA LEU A 366 -13.26 12.84 2.57
C LEU A 366 -12.40 13.43 3.68
N ILE A 367 -12.82 13.14 4.91
CA ILE A 367 -12.01 13.31 6.11
C ILE A 367 -11.49 11.94 6.51
N THR A 368 -10.18 11.87 6.78
CA THR A 368 -9.53 10.64 7.23
C THR A 368 -9.07 10.82 8.66
N THR A 369 -9.40 9.87 9.53
CA THR A 369 -8.82 9.83 10.88
C THR A 369 -7.35 9.39 10.84
N ALA A 370 -6.61 9.63 11.92
CA ALA A 370 -5.22 9.19 12.00
C ALA A 370 -5.10 7.68 11.78
N PRO A 371 -4.16 7.21 10.93
CA PRO A 371 -3.92 5.79 10.75
C PRO A 371 -3.53 5.12 12.07
N SER A 372 -4.02 3.93 12.30
CA SER A 372 -3.77 3.15 13.51
C SER A 372 -3.55 1.69 13.13
N VAL A 373 -2.88 0.96 14.01
CA VAL A 373 -2.64 -0.47 13.86
C VAL A 373 -3.65 -1.26 14.71
N VAL A 374 -3.72 -2.58 14.52
CA VAL A 374 -4.52 -3.45 15.38
C VAL A 374 -3.74 -3.78 16.64
N TYR A 375 -4.33 -3.49 17.81
CA TYR A 375 -3.78 -3.86 19.11
C TYR A 375 -4.49 -5.09 19.66
N HIS A 376 -3.77 -5.94 20.39
CA HIS A 376 -4.33 -7.03 21.16
C HIS A 376 -4.44 -6.62 22.61
N LEU A 377 -5.68 -6.53 23.11
CA LEU A 377 -5.96 -6.22 24.51
C LEU A 377 -6.15 -7.53 25.27
N ASN A 378 -5.25 -7.81 26.21
CA ASN A 378 -5.42 -8.94 27.13
C ASN A 378 -6.27 -8.47 28.31
N MET A 379 -7.48 -9.04 28.41
CA MET A 379 -8.47 -8.61 29.40
C MET A 379 -8.23 -9.26 30.75
N THR A 380 -8.59 -8.55 31.83
CA THR A 380 -8.58 -9.08 33.19
C THR A 380 -9.68 -10.14 33.41
N HIS A 381 -9.59 -10.89 34.52
CA HIS A 381 -10.62 -11.85 34.96
C HIS A 381 -10.93 -13.01 33.98
N GLY A 382 -9.99 -13.36 33.09
CA GLY A 382 -10.16 -14.48 32.16
C GLY A 382 -11.11 -14.22 31.01
N GLU A 383 -11.43 -12.96 30.71
CA GLU A 383 -12.28 -12.56 29.57
C GLU A 383 -11.61 -12.78 28.20
N GLY A 384 -10.36 -13.24 28.17
CA GLY A 384 -9.62 -13.52 26.95
C GLY A 384 -8.91 -12.30 26.34
N SER A 385 -8.69 -12.33 25.03
CA SER A 385 -8.05 -11.26 24.27
C SER A 385 -9.02 -10.65 23.26
N ILE A 386 -8.97 -9.35 23.09
CA ILE A 386 -9.80 -8.58 22.16
C ILE A 386 -8.87 -7.84 21.19
N ASP A 387 -9.23 -7.85 19.90
CA ASP A 387 -8.57 -7.03 18.89
C ASP A 387 -9.17 -5.62 18.87
N LEU A 388 -8.33 -4.61 19.01
CA LEU A 388 -8.73 -3.20 18.98
C LEU A 388 -8.31 -2.58 17.66
N HIS A 389 -9.28 -2.24 16.82
CA HIS A 389 -9.07 -1.58 15.52
C HIS A 389 -9.21 -0.05 15.60
N ASN A 390 -10.06 0.43 16.50
CA ASN A 390 -10.33 1.86 16.67
C ASN A 390 -9.96 2.28 18.10
N PRO A 391 -9.03 3.23 18.29
CA PRO A 391 -8.67 3.73 19.62
C PRO A 391 -9.84 4.25 20.44
N ALA A 392 -10.88 4.81 19.78
CA ALA A 392 -12.08 5.29 20.47
C ALA A 392 -12.87 4.19 21.19
N ASP A 393 -12.79 2.94 20.71
CA ASP A 393 -13.52 1.78 21.26
C ASP A 393 -12.78 1.07 22.40
N MET A 394 -11.65 1.62 22.85
CA MET A 394 -10.86 1.02 23.93
C MET A 394 -11.70 0.90 25.21
N PRO A 395 -11.81 -0.30 25.80
CA PRO A 395 -12.51 -0.51 27.08
C PRO A 395 -11.87 0.27 28.23
N ASP A 396 -12.56 0.30 29.38
CA ASP A 396 -11.99 0.88 30.60
C ASP A 396 -10.65 0.21 30.95
N VAL A 397 -9.65 1.02 31.29
CA VAL A 397 -8.28 0.56 31.60
C VAL A 397 -8.25 -0.46 32.72
N THR A 398 -9.19 -0.41 33.67
CA THR A 398 -9.29 -1.37 34.77
C THR A 398 -9.62 -2.79 34.32
N ARG A 399 -10.15 -2.95 33.12
CA ARG A 399 -10.47 -4.25 32.51
C ARG A 399 -9.36 -4.80 31.63
N ILE A 400 -8.27 -4.06 31.44
CA ILE A 400 -7.16 -4.42 30.58
C ILE A 400 -5.96 -4.80 31.44
N ASP A 401 -5.44 -6.01 31.26
CA ASP A 401 -4.23 -6.49 31.94
C ASP A 401 -2.96 -6.02 31.20
N SER A 402 -2.92 -6.22 29.90
CA SER A 402 -1.81 -5.76 29.04
C SER A 402 -2.29 -5.42 27.64
N ILE A 403 -1.48 -4.64 26.91
CA ILE A 403 -1.70 -4.28 25.51
C ILE A 403 -0.51 -4.74 24.69
N ASP A 404 -0.77 -5.58 23.70
CA ASP A 404 0.24 -6.01 22.73
C ASP A 404 0.13 -5.20 21.44
N GLU A 405 1.26 -4.76 20.94
CA GLU A 405 1.37 -4.02 19.67
C GLU A 405 2.15 -4.82 18.62
N PRO A 406 1.83 -4.65 17.33
CA PRO A 406 2.56 -5.32 16.26
C PRO A 406 3.94 -4.70 16.07
N TRP A 407 4.93 -5.55 15.86
CA TRP A 407 6.31 -5.19 15.55
C TRP A 407 6.70 -5.63 14.16
N ILE A 408 7.63 -4.91 13.56
CA ILE A 408 8.21 -5.19 12.26
C ILE A 408 9.73 -5.34 12.36
N GLU A 409 10.29 -6.10 11.45
CA GLU A 409 11.71 -6.08 11.13
C GLU A 409 11.91 -5.25 9.87
N ALA A 410 12.68 -4.20 9.99
CA ALA A 410 12.92 -3.23 8.92
C ALA A 410 14.36 -3.33 8.41
N THR A 411 14.52 -3.34 7.09
CA THR A 411 15.80 -3.25 6.41
C THR A 411 15.92 -1.87 5.78
N ILE A 412 16.96 -1.13 6.14
CA ILE A 412 17.22 0.22 5.66
C ILE A 412 18.59 0.25 4.98
N TYR A 413 18.64 0.71 3.73
CA TYR A 413 19.88 1.04 3.04
C TYR A 413 20.06 2.55 3.01
N VAL A 414 21.21 3.04 3.45
CA VAL A 414 21.50 4.46 3.52
C VAL A 414 22.98 4.73 3.24
N PRO A 415 23.32 5.81 2.52
CA PRO A 415 24.72 6.26 2.41
C PRO A 415 25.30 6.61 3.79
N ASP A 416 26.56 6.30 3.99
CA ASP A 416 27.26 6.47 5.28
C ASP A 416 27.13 7.89 5.86
N GLN A 417 27.15 8.91 5.00
CA GLN A 417 27.01 10.31 5.43
C GLN A 417 25.69 10.64 6.16
N TYR A 418 24.63 9.86 5.95
CA TYR A 418 23.32 10.04 6.60
C TYR A 418 23.06 9.04 7.73
N LEU A 419 24.01 8.14 7.99
CA LEU A 419 23.84 7.05 8.95
C LEU A 419 23.45 7.55 10.34
N GLY A 420 24.14 8.57 10.87
CA GLY A 420 23.88 9.10 12.20
C GLY A 420 22.45 9.62 12.38
N ALA A 421 21.92 10.32 11.38
CA ALA A 421 20.56 10.84 11.41
C ALA A 421 19.51 9.70 11.35
N VAL A 422 19.76 8.66 10.57
CA VAL A 422 18.88 7.49 10.48
C VAL A 422 18.89 6.68 11.77
N LEU A 423 20.05 6.45 12.37
CA LEU A 423 20.17 5.77 13.67
C LEU A 423 19.38 6.51 14.76
N LYS A 424 19.49 7.85 14.79
CA LYS A 424 18.72 8.67 15.72
C LYS A 424 17.21 8.56 15.48
N LEU A 425 16.77 8.62 14.23
CA LEU A 425 15.35 8.44 13.89
C LEU A 425 14.83 7.10 14.40
N CYS A 426 15.53 6.00 14.15
CA CYS A 426 15.13 4.67 14.62
C CYS A 426 15.10 4.59 16.15
N GLN A 427 16.05 5.20 16.83
CA GLN A 427 16.08 5.26 18.30
C GLN A 427 14.90 6.06 18.86
N ASP A 428 14.58 7.20 18.28
CA ASP A 428 13.44 8.04 18.69
C ASP A 428 12.09 7.32 18.48
N ARG A 429 12.05 6.33 17.60
CA ARG A 429 10.88 5.46 17.30
C ARG A 429 10.89 4.13 18.04
N ARG A 430 11.59 4.04 19.16
CA ARG A 430 11.71 2.81 19.99
C ARG A 430 12.31 1.62 19.24
N GLY A 431 13.12 1.88 18.22
CA GLY A 431 13.75 0.84 17.41
C GLY A 431 14.85 0.11 18.18
N ILE A 432 14.98 -1.19 17.89
CA ILE A 432 16.05 -2.06 18.41
C ILE A 432 16.94 -2.43 17.23
N GLN A 433 18.20 -2.01 17.27
CA GLN A 433 19.17 -2.37 16.25
C GLN A 433 19.55 -3.84 16.37
N LYS A 434 19.38 -4.57 15.26
CA LYS A 434 19.74 -6.01 15.18
C LYS A 434 21.07 -6.21 14.52
N ASP A 435 21.32 -5.50 13.43
CA ASP A 435 22.56 -5.60 12.66
C ASP A 435 22.87 -4.30 11.91
N MET A 436 24.14 -4.13 11.56
CA MET A 436 24.63 -3.03 10.75
C MET A 436 25.82 -3.52 9.92
N THR A 437 25.68 -3.50 8.61
CA THR A 437 26.69 -4.02 7.69
C THR A 437 27.04 -2.97 6.63
N TYR A 438 28.32 -2.77 6.37
CA TYR A 438 28.79 -1.90 5.31
C TYR A 438 28.91 -2.68 4.01
N VAL A 439 28.24 -2.20 2.95
CA VAL A 439 28.24 -2.82 1.64
C VAL A 439 28.36 -1.76 0.56
N GLY A 440 29.45 -1.83 -0.23
CA GLY A 440 29.60 -0.98 -1.41
C GLY A 440 29.54 0.54 -1.19
N GLY A 441 29.96 1.05 0.00
CA GLY A 441 29.87 2.46 0.37
C GLY A 441 28.52 2.89 0.92
N ARG A 442 27.61 1.96 1.10
CA ARG A 442 26.31 2.14 1.78
C ARG A 442 26.28 1.29 3.05
N VAL A 443 25.34 1.62 3.93
CA VAL A 443 25.10 0.88 5.17
C VAL A 443 23.76 0.22 5.10
N GLN A 444 23.73 -1.08 5.37
CA GLN A 444 22.52 -1.86 5.60
C GLN A 444 22.25 -1.90 7.10
N LEU A 445 21.09 -1.38 7.50
CA LEU A 445 20.61 -1.44 8.87
C LEU A 445 19.46 -2.44 8.97
N LEU A 446 19.52 -3.28 10.00
CA LEU A 446 18.43 -4.17 10.38
C LEU A 446 17.90 -3.74 11.73
N TYR A 447 16.64 -3.29 11.77
CA TYR A 447 15.98 -2.79 12.96
C TYR A 447 14.68 -3.54 13.23
N GLU A 448 14.37 -3.73 14.51
CA GLU A 448 13.01 -4.06 14.93
C GLU A 448 12.32 -2.77 15.40
N LEU A 449 11.14 -2.49 14.88
CA LEU A 449 10.38 -1.28 15.17
C LEU A 449 8.92 -1.62 15.48
N PRO A 450 8.27 -0.90 16.41
CA PRO A 450 6.81 -0.98 16.53
C PRO A 450 6.14 -0.43 15.28
N LEU A 451 5.19 -1.17 14.71
CA LEU A 451 4.52 -0.76 13.47
C LEU A 451 3.82 0.59 13.61
N ASN A 452 3.23 0.87 14.76
CA ASN A 452 2.55 2.15 14.99
C ASN A 452 3.48 3.36 14.91
N GLU A 453 4.76 3.20 15.26
CA GLU A 453 5.76 4.27 15.14
C GLU A 453 6.19 4.52 13.68
N VAL A 454 5.90 3.59 12.79
CA VAL A 454 6.27 3.65 11.37
C VAL A 454 5.14 4.22 10.52
N VAL A 455 3.88 3.92 10.86
CA VAL A 455 2.71 4.29 10.02
C VAL A 455 2.39 5.79 9.99
N PHE A 456 2.97 6.63 10.85
CA PHE A 456 2.70 8.06 10.84
C PHE A 456 3.53 8.81 9.79
N ASP A 457 4.81 9.01 10.06
CA ASP A 457 5.67 9.88 9.26
C ASP A 457 7.11 9.34 9.11
N PHE A 458 7.33 8.09 9.52
CA PHE A 458 8.68 7.50 9.53
C PHE A 458 9.33 7.50 8.15
N TYR A 459 8.60 7.08 7.12
CA TYR A 459 9.11 7.00 5.76
C TYR A 459 9.45 8.38 5.21
N ASP A 460 8.58 9.36 5.42
CA ASP A 460 8.79 10.73 4.96
C ASP A 460 10.00 11.36 5.66
N ARG A 461 10.13 11.16 6.96
CA ARG A 461 11.31 11.61 7.71
C ARG A 461 12.58 10.91 7.26
N LEU A 462 12.52 9.60 7.03
CA LEU A 462 13.66 8.83 6.51
C LEU A 462 14.14 9.40 5.17
N LYS A 463 13.22 9.67 4.25
CA LYS A 463 13.53 10.30 2.96
C LYS A 463 14.07 11.72 3.12
N SER A 464 13.48 12.52 3.98
CA SER A 464 13.90 13.91 4.23
C SER A 464 15.33 13.97 4.79
N ILE A 465 15.64 13.23 5.86
CA ILE A 465 16.97 13.25 6.49
C ILE A 465 18.06 12.64 5.64
N SER A 466 17.72 11.75 4.71
CA SER A 466 18.65 11.11 3.76
C SER A 466 18.67 11.77 2.38
N ARG A 467 17.96 12.88 2.20
CA ARG A 467 17.79 13.56 0.89
C ARG A 467 17.29 12.63 -0.22
N GLY A 468 16.41 11.70 0.14
CA GLY A 468 15.84 10.73 -0.79
C GLY A 468 16.70 9.50 -1.05
N TYR A 469 17.89 9.39 -0.48
CA TYR A 469 18.82 8.28 -0.74
C TYR A 469 18.58 7.02 0.09
N ALA A 470 17.83 7.10 1.20
CA ALA A 470 17.51 5.91 1.99
C ALA A 470 16.38 5.11 1.35
N SER A 471 16.51 3.79 1.36
CA SER A 471 15.43 2.87 1.04
C SER A 471 15.02 2.08 2.27
N PHE A 472 13.75 1.66 2.30
CA PHE A 472 13.13 1.04 3.45
C PHE A 472 12.19 -0.07 3.00
N ASP A 473 12.35 -1.23 3.60
CA ASP A 473 11.44 -2.38 3.47
C ASP A 473 11.23 -3.03 4.82
N TYR A 474 10.10 -3.69 5.03
CA TYR A 474 9.79 -4.32 6.30
C TYR A 474 8.88 -5.53 6.15
N HIS A 475 8.88 -6.38 7.16
CA HIS A 475 7.90 -7.45 7.34
C HIS A 475 7.49 -7.55 8.81
N GLN A 476 6.29 -8.07 9.06
CA GLN A 476 5.80 -8.25 10.42
C GLN A 476 6.49 -9.44 11.10
N ILE A 477 6.83 -9.26 12.38
CA ILE A 477 7.49 -10.28 13.21
C ILE A 477 6.66 -10.71 14.42
N GLY A 478 5.43 -10.24 14.55
CA GLY A 478 4.51 -10.60 15.63
C GLY A 478 4.19 -9.45 16.57
N TYR A 479 3.64 -9.78 17.70
CA TYR A 479 3.16 -8.85 18.72
C TYR A 479 4.05 -8.89 19.96
N ARG A 480 4.20 -7.72 20.60
CA ARG A 480 4.91 -7.58 21.88
C ARG A 480 4.13 -6.66 22.79
N GLU A 481 4.15 -6.96 24.09
CA GLU A 481 3.60 -6.08 25.11
C GLU A 481 4.32 -4.72 25.10
N GLY A 482 3.55 -3.64 25.22
CA GLY A 482 4.05 -2.27 25.30
C GLY A 482 3.35 -1.48 26.40
N ASP A 483 4.04 -0.50 26.96
CA ASP A 483 3.45 0.47 27.89
C ASP A 483 2.67 1.52 27.10
N LEU A 484 1.49 1.12 26.64
CA LEU A 484 0.62 1.88 25.75
C LEU A 484 -0.55 2.47 26.52
N VAL A 485 -0.92 3.68 26.17
CA VAL A 485 -2.03 4.42 26.78
C VAL A 485 -2.91 5.06 25.71
N LYS A 486 -4.20 5.16 26.00
CA LYS A 486 -5.12 5.93 25.19
C LYS A 486 -5.01 7.41 25.55
N MET A 487 -4.64 8.23 24.57
CA MET A 487 -4.65 9.67 24.69
C MET A 487 -5.92 10.23 24.04
N THR A 488 -6.70 10.99 24.80
CA THR A 488 -7.89 11.70 24.32
C THR A 488 -7.61 13.19 24.18
N ILE A 489 -8.19 13.80 23.16
CA ILE A 489 -8.15 15.24 22.95
C ILE A 489 -9.52 15.80 23.32
N MET A 490 -9.52 16.83 24.17
CA MET A 490 -10.73 17.54 24.58
C MET A 490 -10.65 18.99 24.10
N VAL A 491 -11.74 19.47 23.53
CA VAL A 491 -11.92 20.86 23.14
C VAL A 491 -13.09 21.43 23.89
N ASN A 492 -12.85 22.49 24.65
CA ASN A 492 -13.85 23.09 25.54
C ASN A 492 -14.50 22.12 26.53
N GLY A 493 -13.75 21.10 26.97
CA GLY A 493 -14.20 20.06 27.91
C GLY A 493 -14.93 18.87 27.26
N GLU A 494 -15.17 18.90 25.96
CA GLU A 494 -15.77 17.80 25.20
C GLU A 494 -14.72 16.95 24.52
N VAL A 495 -14.85 15.63 24.62
CA VAL A 495 -13.92 14.68 23.97
C VAL A 495 -14.18 14.68 22.47
N VAL A 496 -13.10 14.80 21.70
CA VAL A 496 -13.10 14.64 20.24
C VAL A 496 -12.64 13.22 19.93
N ASP A 497 -13.57 12.31 19.72
CA ASP A 497 -13.31 10.89 19.53
C ASP A 497 -12.44 10.58 18.30
N ALA A 498 -12.60 11.33 17.21
CA ALA A 498 -11.82 11.19 15.99
C ALA A 498 -10.31 11.47 16.16
N LEU A 499 -9.94 12.19 17.22
CA LEU A 499 -8.54 12.51 17.57
C LEU A 499 -7.97 11.59 18.66
N SER A 500 -8.73 10.60 19.14
CA SER A 500 -8.23 9.61 20.08
C SER A 500 -7.14 8.75 19.43
N MET A 501 -6.05 8.52 20.15
CA MET A 501 -4.95 7.69 19.69
C MET A 501 -4.34 6.86 20.80
N ILE A 502 -3.76 5.72 20.44
CA ILE A 502 -2.96 4.90 21.34
C ILE A 502 -1.49 5.26 21.12
N VAL A 503 -0.81 5.63 22.19
CA VAL A 503 0.58 6.08 22.16
C VAL A 503 1.37 5.40 23.26
N HIS A 504 2.68 5.30 23.08
CA HIS A 504 3.55 4.88 24.16
C HIS A 504 3.60 5.96 25.26
N ARG A 505 3.56 5.53 26.53
CA ARG A 505 3.48 6.45 27.68
C ARG A 505 4.55 7.53 27.66
N HIS A 506 5.79 7.20 27.30
CA HIS A 506 6.89 8.17 27.21
C HIS A 506 6.72 9.22 26.11
N ALA A 507 6.01 8.89 25.05
CA ALA A 507 5.76 9.80 23.93
C ALA A 507 4.46 10.63 24.12
N ALA A 508 3.62 10.26 25.06
CA ALA A 508 2.26 10.81 25.21
C ALA A 508 2.27 12.32 25.48
N GLU A 509 3.12 12.81 26.38
CA GLU A 509 3.16 14.24 26.70
C GLU A 509 3.63 15.08 25.50
N GLY A 510 4.68 14.65 24.79
CA GLY A 510 5.19 15.33 23.61
C GLY A 510 4.15 15.39 22.48
N ARG A 511 3.52 14.26 22.17
CA ARG A 511 2.46 14.18 21.15
C ARG A 511 1.22 14.97 21.55
N GLY A 512 0.82 14.91 22.82
CA GLY A 512 -0.30 15.69 23.35
C GLY A 512 -0.07 17.19 23.21
N ARG A 513 1.13 17.64 23.50
CA ARG A 513 1.52 19.06 23.38
C ARG A 513 1.49 19.52 21.92
N GLN A 514 2.05 18.73 21.02
CA GLN A 514 2.02 19.03 19.58
C GLN A 514 0.59 19.10 19.05
N MET A 515 -0.25 18.13 19.41
CA MET A 515 -1.65 18.11 18.99
C MET A 515 -2.43 19.32 19.52
N CYS A 516 -2.28 19.64 20.80
CA CYS A 516 -2.94 20.81 21.40
C CYS A 516 -2.50 22.11 20.75
N GLN A 517 -1.20 22.28 20.46
CA GLN A 517 -0.67 23.46 19.78
C GLN A 517 -1.25 23.57 18.37
N ARG A 518 -1.28 22.49 17.62
CA ARG A 518 -1.81 22.45 16.26
C ARG A 518 -3.31 22.79 16.21
N MET A 519 -4.09 22.21 17.11
CA MET A 519 -5.51 22.55 17.24
C MET A 519 -5.74 24.02 17.61
N LYS A 520 -4.87 24.58 18.45
CA LYS A 520 -4.92 26.00 18.80
C LYS A 520 -4.71 26.91 17.58
N ASP A 521 -3.80 26.52 16.69
CA ASP A 521 -3.49 27.32 15.50
C ASP A 521 -4.59 27.21 14.42
N LEU A 522 -5.31 26.09 14.40
CA LEU A 522 -6.32 25.79 13.38
C LEU A 522 -7.74 26.21 13.77
N ILE A 523 -8.10 26.14 15.06
CA ILE A 523 -9.44 26.53 15.52
C ILE A 523 -9.53 28.05 15.60
N PRO A 524 -10.53 28.69 14.95
CA PRO A 524 -10.69 30.14 15.00
C PRO A 524 -11.03 30.63 16.40
N ARG A 525 -10.65 31.85 16.70
CA ARG A 525 -11.00 32.50 17.96
C ARG A 525 -12.50 32.75 18.06
N HIS A 526 -13.06 32.41 19.22
CA HIS A 526 -14.46 32.69 19.57
C HIS A 526 -14.55 33.84 20.59
N LEU A 527 -15.76 34.24 20.96
CA LEU A 527 -15.99 35.30 21.96
C LEU A 527 -15.61 34.87 23.39
N PHE A 528 -15.26 33.60 23.58
CA PHE A 528 -14.84 33.02 24.85
C PHE A 528 -13.52 32.24 24.69
N LYS A 529 -12.85 31.97 25.80
CA LYS A 529 -11.62 31.15 25.79
C LYS A 529 -11.95 29.69 25.58
N ILE A 530 -11.23 29.05 24.68
CA ILE A 530 -11.37 27.63 24.38
C ILE A 530 -10.15 26.88 24.91
N PRO A 531 -10.28 26.07 25.98
CA PRO A 531 -9.23 25.18 26.41
C PRO A 531 -9.15 23.96 25.50
N ILE A 532 -7.95 23.60 25.08
CA ILE A 532 -7.64 22.37 24.35
C ILE A 532 -6.73 21.55 25.25
N GLN A 533 -7.11 20.30 25.51
CA GLN A 533 -6.42 19.44 26.47
C GLN A 533 -6.17 18.07 25.85
N ALA A 534 -5.00 17.50 26.12
CA ALA A 534 -4.72 16.10 25.94
C ALA A 534 -4.74 15.39 27.28
N ALA A 535 -5.42 14.27 27.39
CA ALA A 535 -5.59 13.55 28.65
C ALA A 535 -5.40 12.04 28.49
N ILE A 536 -4.90 11.42 29.56
CA ILE A 536 -4.79 9.97 29.71
C ILE A 536 -5.59 9.59 30.96
N GLY A 537 -6.65 8.76 30.80
CA GLY A 537 -7.47 8.29 31.92
C GLY A 537 -8.04 9.42 32.78
N GLY A 538 -8.43 10.53 32.18
CA GLY A 538 -8.96 11.71 32.86
C GLY A 538 -7.90 12.67 33.41
N LYS A 539 -6.62 12.30 33.41
CA LYS A 539 -5.50 13.17 33.80
C LYS A 539 -5.01 13.99 32.61
N VAL A 540 -5.10 15.30 32.70
CA VAL A 540 -4.58 16.22 31.69
C VAL A 540 -3.06 16.19 31.68
N ILE A 541 -2.45 15.89 30.52
CA ILE A 541 -0.99 15.82 30.31
C ILE A 541 -0.46 17.00 29.50
N ALA A 542 -1.29 17.64 28.69
CA ALA A 542 -0.94 18.83 27.93
C ALA A 542 -2.16 19.74 27.80
N ARG A 543 -1.93 21.04 27.73
CA ARG A 543 -2.98 22.03 27.61
C ARG A 543 -2.53 23.24 26.82
N GLU A 544 -3.41 23.69 25.93
CA GLU A 544 -3.34 24.98 25.25
C GLU A 544 -4.65 25.73 25.40
N THR A 545 -4.62 27.04 25.19
CA THR A 545 -5.83 27.85 25.28
C THR A 545 -5.90 28.84 24.11
N ILE A 546 -7.01 28.82 23.40
CA ILE A 546 -7.31 29.82 22.38
C ILE A 546 -7.89 31.05 23.09
N GLY A 547 -7.26 32.21 22.90
CA GLY A 547 -7.71 33.46 23.48
C GLY A 547 -9.05 33.92 22.91
N ALA A 548 -9.92 34.47 23.76
CA ALA A 548 -11.16 35.05 23.29
C ALA A 548 -10.94 36.25 22.36
N MET A 549 -11.79 36.42 21.36
CA MET A 549 -11.84 37.67 20.60
C MET A 549 -12.20 38.80 21.55
N ARG A 550 -11.45 39.88 21.51
CA ARG A 550 -11.75 41.12 22.26
C ARG A 550 -12.51 42.05 21.36
N LYS A 551 -13.78 42.29 21.68
CA LYS A 551 -14.48 43.46 21.17
C LYS A 551 -14.04 44.66 22.02
N ASP A 552 -13.52 45.70 21.43
CA ASP A 552 -13.15 46.90 22.16
C ASP A 552 -14.43 47.64 22.58
N VAL A 553 -14.93 47.25 23.77
CA VAL A 553 -16.15 47.82 24.36
C VAL A 553 -15.90 49.23 24.93
N THR A 554 -14.63 49.64 25.02
CA THR A 554 -14.22 50.91 25.60
C THR A 554 -13.86 51.94 24.53
N ALA A 555 -13.87 51.60 23.23
CA ALA A 555 -13.50 52.48 22.11
C ALA A 555 -14.34 53.76 22.05
N LYS A 556 -15.58 53.71 22.53
CA LYS A 556 -16.50 54.87 22.56
C LYS A 556 -16.46 55.64 23.90
N CYS A 557 -15.59 55.26 24.84
CA CYS A 557 -15.47 55.97 26.11
C CYS A 557 -14.43 57.10 25.96
N TYR A 558 -14.87 58.27 25.57
CA TYR A 558 -14.08 59.50 25.57
C TYR A 558 -13.98 60.07 26.98
N GLY A 559 -12.76 60.34 27.43
CA GLY A 559 -12.49 60.95 28.77
C GLY A 559 -12.29 59.94 29.89
N GLY A 560 -11.73 60.40 30.99
CA GLY A 560 -11.20 59.59 32.09
C GLY A 560 -12.20 58.86 33.00
N ASP A 561 -13.37 58.43 32.56
CA ASP A 561 -14.31 57.67 33.39
C ASP A 561 -13.84 56.20 33.55
N ILE A 562 -12.96 56.00 34.50
CA ILE A 562 -12.35 54.73 34.86
C ILE A 562 -13.43 53.76 35.36
N SER A 563 -14.44 54.23 36.09
CA SER A 563 -15.53 53.41 36.62
C SER A 563 -16.39 52.80 35.55
N ARG A 564 -16.71 53.55 34.50
CA ARG A 564 -17.49 53.08 33.33
C ARG A 564 -16.71 52.07 32.50
N LYS A 565 -15.41 52.30 32.29
CA LYS A 565 -14.51 51.37 31.60
C LYS A 565 -14.43 50.02 32.36
N LYS A 566 -14.26 50.08 33.69
CA LYS A 566 -14.17 48.89 34.55
C LYS A 566 -15.50 48.10 34.51
N LYS A 567 -16.64 48.75 34.62
CA LYS A 567 -17.98 48.16 34.56
C LYS A 567 -18.28 47.51 33.21
N LEU A 568 -17.84 48.10 32.10
CA LEU A 568 -17.99 47.54 30.76
C LEU A 568 -17.10 46.30 30.57
N LEU A 569 -15.87 46.31 31.07
CA LEU A 569 -14.97 45.16 31.04
C LEU A 569 -15.47 43.99 31.91
N GLU A 570 -16.07 44.29 33.08
CA GLU A 570 -16.71 43.28 33.94
C GLU A 570 -17.92 42.65 33.25
N LYS A 571 -18.81 43.41 32.65
CA LYS A 571 -19.95 42.91 31.87
C LYS A 571 -19.48 42.04 30.69
N GLN A 572 -18.43 42.44 30.02
CA GLN A 572 -17.85 41.63 28.93
C GLN A 572 -17.30 40.29 29.46
N LYS A 573 -16.64 40.32 30.61
CA LYS A 573 -16.12 39.11 31.29
C LYS A 573 -17.23 38.17 31.71
N GLU A 574 -18.34 38.68 32.30
CA GLU A 574 -19.52 37.88 32.65
C GLU A 574 -20.22 37.31 31.43
N GLY A 575 -20.41 38.13 30.37
CA GLY A 575 -20.97 37.66 29.11
C GLY A 575 -20.19 36.53 28.46
N LYS A 576 -18.85 36.61 28.46
CA LYS A 576 -17.96 35.55 27.98
C LYS A 576 -18.02 34.29 28.84
N LYS A 577 -18.20 34.43 30.15
CA LYS A 577 -18.39 33.30 31.10
C LYS A 577 -19.70 32.54 30.81
N ARG A 578 -20.79 33.27 30.53
CA ARG A 578 -22.10 32.68 30.16
C ARG A 578 -22.01 32.00 28.78
N MET A 579 -21.43 32.63 27.79
CA MET A 579 -21.22 32.04 26.43
C MET A 579 -20.42 30.74 26.50
N ARG A 580 -19.42 30.64 27.39
CA ARG A 580 -18.65 29.41 27.62
C ARG A 580 -19.48 28.27 28.18
N GLN A 581 -20.50 28.57 28.98
CA GLN A 581 -21.39 27.56 29.58
C GLN A 581 -22.40 26.98 28.57
N TYR A 582 -22.78 27.73 27.55
CA TYR A 582 -23.81 27.39 26.57
C TYR A 582 -23.34 27.32 25.11
N GLY A 583 -22.11 27.72 24.84
CA GLY A 583 -21.57 27.74 23.48
C GLY A 583 -20.93 26.41 23.10
N SER A 584 -21.44 25.78 22.05
CA SER A 584 -20.72 24.73 21.34
C SER A 584 -19.55 25.35 20.55
N VAL A 585 -18.41 24.68 20.56
CA VAL A 585 -17.28 25.05 19.72
C VAL A 585 -17.39 24.26 18.44
N ASP A 586 -17.70 24.95 17.36
CA ASP A 586 -17.62 24.38 16.03
C ASP A 586 -16.14 24.26 15.63
N ILE A 587 -15.65 23.05 15.49
CA ILE A 587 -14.32 22.77 14.97
C ILE A 587 -14.42 22.72 13.46
N PRO A 588 -13.79 23.67 12.71
CA PRO A 588 -13.82 23.62 11.27
C PRO A 588 -13.24 22.31 10.77
N GLN A 589 -13.82 21.80 9.71
CA GLN A 589 -13.44 20.56 9.09
C GLN A 589 -11.98 20.56 8.63
N GLU A 590 -11.50 21.70 8.14
CA GLU A 590 -10.10 21.93 7.78
C GLU A 590 -9.16 21.77 8.98
N ALA A 591 -9.63 22.11 10.18
CA ALA A 591 -8.87 21.90 11.42
C ALA A 591 -8.69 20.42 11.75
N PHE A 592 -9.70 19.58 11.52
CA PHE A 592 -9.57 18.12 11.66
C PHE A 592 -8.60 17.56 10.63
N ILE A 593 -8.74 17.91 9.37
CA ILE A 593 -7.88 17.44 8.29
C ILE A 593 -6.42 17.80 8.58
N ALA A 594 -6.18 19.07 8.94
CA ALA A 594 -4.84 19.55 9.23
C ALA A 594 -4.26 18.99 10.54
N ALA A 595 -5.08 18.76 11.58
CA ALA A 595 -4.64 18.11 12.82
C ALA A 595 -4.26 16.64 12.60
N LEU A 596 -4.94 15.96 11.68
CA LEU A 596 -4.70 14.55 11.36
C LEU A 596 -3.50 14.34 10.41
N ARG A 597 -3.15 15.37 9.63
CA ARG A 597 -1.95 15.39 8.78
C ARG A 597 -0.69 15.74 9.58
N MET A 598 -0.37 14.98 10.60
CA MET A 598 0.77 15.25 11.51
C MET A 598 2.16 15.08 10.89
N GLY A 599 2.31 15.12 9.58
CA GLY A 599 3.60 14.89 8.88
C GLY A 599 4.13 16.07 8.05
N ASP A 600 3.31 17.06 7.71
CA ASP A 600 3.64 17.98 6.61
C ASP A 600 4.37 19.28 6.99
N ASP A 601 4.60 19.57 8.27
CA ASP A 601 5.25 20.83 8.68
C ASP A 601 6.38 20.61 9.70
N SER A 602 7.58 20.31 9.23
CA SER A 602 8.83 20.69 9.94
C SER A 602 10.02 20.73 8.99
#